data_e246decc5611623ea9d760badf6b9038
#
_entry.id   e246decc5611623ea9d760badf6b9038
#
_cell.length_a   1.000
_cell.length_b   1.000
_cell.length_c   1.000
_cell.angle_alpha   90.00
_cell.angle_beta   90.00
_cell.angle_gamma   90.00
#
_symmetry.space_group_name_H-M   'P 1'
#
loop_
_entity.id
_entity.type
_entity.pdbx_description
1 polymer ?
#
loop_
_entity_poly.entity_id
_entity_poly.type
_entity_poly.pdbx_seq_one_letter_code
_entity_poly.pdbx_strand_id
1 'polypeptide(L)'
;INGGLRSHADALNQLDHVDGVMLGRAPCDDPWLLAAVDSTYFGETDPVESRSAAIDAVRPYLAEQATQGVSARAVLRHLLGLFNGLPGARVWRRTLSDSATLSAYGPATLDQALARMLRV
;
A
#
# COMPACT_ATOMS: atom_id res chain seq x y z
N ILE A 1 -21.42 -7.01 -4.23
CA ILE A 1 -20.91 -8.28 -3.71
C ILE A 1 -19.55 -8.07 -3.06
N ASN A 2 -19.28 -8.80 -2.03
CA ASN A 2 -18.00 -8.78 -1.34
C ASN A 2 -17.54 -10.21 -1.02
N GLY A 3 -16.32 -10.34 -0.52
CA GLY A 3 -15.77 -11.63 -0.08
C GLY A 3 -15.11 -12.41 -1.20
N GLY A 4 -13.88 -12.84 -0.96
CA GLY A 4 -13.15 -13.72 -1.86
C GLY A 4 -12.61 -13.11 -3.14
N LEU A 5 -12.88 -11.84 -3.43
CA LEU A 5 -12.35 -11.18 -4.62
C LEU A 5 -10.89 -10.79 -4.39
N ARG A 6 -10.00 -11.26 -5.25
CA ARG A 6 -8.55 -11.07 -5.11
C ARG A 6 -7.90 -10.30 -6.25
N SER A 7 -8.62 -10.09 -7.35
CA SER A 7 -8.07 -9.43 -8.53
C SER A 7 -9.13 -8.59 -9.21
N HIS A 8 -8.68 -7.69 -10.08
CA HIS A 8 -9.59 -6.91 -10.91
C HIS A 8 -10.31 -7.80 -11.93
N ALA A 9 -9.68 -8.87 -12.40
CA ALA A 9 -10.34 -9.82 -13.31
C ALA A 9 -11.55 -10.49 -12.62
N ASP A 10 -11.38 -10.92 -11.37
CA ASP A 10 -12.48 -11.50 -10.58
C ASP A 10 -13.59 -10.48 -10.36
N ALA A 11 -13.22 -9.25 -10.01
CA ALA A 11 -14.19 -8.18 -9.77
C ALA A 11 -14.99 -7.85 -11.05
N LEU A 12 -14.31 -7.73 -12.18
CA LEU A 12 -14.97 -7.44 -13.46
C LEU A 12 -15.93 -8.57 -13.86
N ASN A 13 -15.56 -9.83 -13.62
CA ASN A 13 -16.45 -10.95 -13.86
C ASN A 13 -17.74 -10.86 -13.04
N GLN A 14 -17.64 -10.45 -11.78
CA GLN A 14 -18.80 -10.28 -10.92
C GLN A 14 -19.67 -9.11 -11.37
N LEU A 15 -19.09 -8.04 -11.89
CA LEU A 15 -19.84 -6.87 -12.36
C LEU A 15 -20.73 -7.18 -13.56
N ASP A 16 -20.53 -8.30 -14.26
CA ASP A 16 -21.45 -8.77 -15.30
C ASP A 16 -22.79 -9.23 -14.69
N HIS A 17 -22.84 -9.48 -13.39
CA HIS A 17 -23.99 -10.04 -12.70
C HIS A 17 -24.55 -9.16 -11.58
N VAL A 18 -23.77 -8.20 -11.10
CA VAL A 18 -24.12 -7.31 -9.97
C VAL A 18 -23.74 -5.89 -10.28
N ASP A 19 -24.32 -4.93 -9.54
CA ASP A 19 -24.10 -3.49 -9.77
C ASP A 19 -22.82 -2.96 -9.11
N GLY A 20 -22.29 -3.68 -8.14
CA GLY A 20 -21.09 -3.24 -7.44
C GLY A 20 -20.35 -4.39 -6.78
N VAL A 21 -19.06 -4.16 -6.55
CA VAL A 21 -18.18 -5.13 -5.87
C VAL A 21 -17.42 -4.43 -4.76
N MET A 22 -17.02 -5.20 -3.73
CA MET A 22 -16.20 -4.71 -2.64
C MET A 22 -14.98 -5.62 -2.48
N LEU A 23 -13.80 -5.00 -2.42
CA LEU A 23 -12.53 -5.66 -2.16
C LEU A 23 -12.06 -5.24 -0.77
N GLY A 24 -12.00 -6.17 0.17
CA GLY A 24 -11.61 -5.90 1.55
C GLY A 24 -10.17 -6.32 1.84
N ARG A 25 -9.94 -7.62 1.94
CA ARG A 25 -8.64 -8.17 2.33
C ARG A 25 -7.57 -8.03 1.24
N ALA A 26 -7.95 -8.17 -0.03
CA ALA A 26 -6.97 -8.12 -1.12
C ALA A 26 -6.18 -6.79 -1.16
N PRO A 27 -6.81 -5.59 -1.06
CA PRO A 27 -6.05 -4.34 -0.98
C PRO A 27 -5.23 -4.19 0.31
N CYS A 28 -5.66 -4.81 1.41
CA CYS A 28 -4.89 -4.79 2.65
C CYS A 28 -3.61 -5.63 2.50
N ASP A 29 -3.69 -6.76 1.82
CA ASP A 29 -2.56 -7.64 1.56
C ASP A 29 -1.63 -7.08 0.48
N ASP A 30 -2.20 -6.41 -0.52
CA ASP A 30 -1.47 -5.81 -1.63
C ASP A 30 -2.09 -4.45 -2.00
N PRO A 31 -1.68 -3.37 -1.34
CA PRO A 31 -2.21 -2.03 -1.62
C PRO A 31 -2.01 -1.56 -3.07
N TRP A 32 -0.99 -2.07 -3.76
CA TRP A 32 -0.74 -1.70 -5.15
C TRP A 32 -1.90 -2.10 -6.07
N LEU A 33 -2.72 -3.05 -5.65
CA LEU A 33 -3.94 -3.43 -6.36
C LEU A 33 -4.83 -2.21 -6.64
N LEU A 34 -4.85 -1.23 -5.76
CA LEU A 34 -5.70 -0.03 -5.91
C LEU A 34 -5.21 0.95 -6.96
N ALA A 35 -3.98 0.83 -7.42
CA ALA A 35 -3.39 1.78 -8.36
C ALA A 35 -4.12 1.82 -9.71
N ALA A 36 -4.71 0.71 -10.13
CA ALA A 36 -5.38 0.58 -11.42
C ALA A 36 -6.91 0.71 -11.35
N VAL A 37 -7.47 1.11 -10.22
CA VAL A 37 -8.93 1.20 -10.04
C VAL A 37 -9.54 2.20 -11.02
N ASP A 38 -8.96 3.39 -11.12
CA ASP A 38 -9.55 4.46 -11.91
C ASP A 38 -9.60 4.10 -13.40
N SER A 39 -8.53 3.54 -13.94
CA SER A 39 -8.51 3.11 -15.34
C SER A 39 -9.37 1.86 -15.58
N THR A 40 -9.33 0.90 -14.66
CA THR A 40 -10.01 -0.38 -14.84
C THR A 40 -11.53 -0.27 -14.82
N TYR A 41 -12.07 0.55 -13.89
CA TYR A 41 -13.52 0.61 -13.67
C TYR A 41 -14.18 1.86 -14.22
N PHE A 42 -13.44 2.96 -14.35
CA PHE A 42 -14.03 4.26 -14.69
C PHE A 42 -13.45 4.89 -15.96
N GLY A 43 -12.48 4.25 -16.61
CA GLY A 43 -11.87 4.80 -17.82
C GLY A 43 -11.08 6.09 -17.59
N GLU A 44 -10.71 6.36 -16.35
CA GLU A 44 -9.96 7.55 -15.95
C GLU A 44 -8.46 7.26 -15.86
N THR A 45 -7.66 8.33 -15.81
CA THR A 45 -6.22 8.20 -15.61
C THR A 45 -5.91 7.77 -14.18
N ASP A 46 -5.04 6.77 -14.02
CA ASP A 46 -4.63 6.33 -12.70
C ASP A 46 -3.83 7.43 -11.97
N PRO A 47 -4.08 7.63 -10.66
CA PRO A 47 -3.47 8.75 -9.92
C PRO A 47 -1.98 8.59 -9.67
N VAL A 48 -1.46 7.36 -9.64
CA VAL A 48 -0.03 7.10 -9.42
C VAL A 48 0.49 6.11 -10.47
N GLU A 49 1.67 6.39 -10.99
CA GLU A 49 2.28 5.60 -12.06
C GLU A 49 3.17 4.48 -11.54
N SER A 50 3.63 4.57 -10.30
CA SER A 50 4.57 3.61 -9.73
C SER A 50 4.40 3.52 -8.22
N ARG A 51 4.96 2.46 -7.63
CA ARG A 51 5.00 2.30 -6.18
C ARG A 51 5.80 3.44 -5.53
N SER A 52 6.86 3.90 -6.17
CA SER A 52 7.65 5.04 -5.71
C SER A 52 6.80 6.31 -5.64
N ALA A 53 5.99 6.57 -6.67
CA ALA A 53 5.07 7.71 -6.68
C ALA A 53 4.01 7.60 -5.57
N ALA A 54 3.53 6.39 -5.29
CA ALA A 54 2.59 6.16 -4.20
C ALA A 54 3.22 6.47 -2.84
N ILE A 55 4.48 6.09 -2.64
CA ILE A 55 5.22 6.40 -1.42
C ILE A 55 5.39 7.91 -1.27
N ASP A 56 5.77 8.61 -2.33
CA ASP A 56 5.90 10.06 -2.30
C ASP A 56 4.59 10.75 -1.93
N ALA A 57 3.47 10.21 -2.40
CA ALA A 57 2.15 10.74 -2.07
C ALA A 57 1.78 10.54 -0.58
N VAL A 58 2.28 9.47 0.05
CA VAL A 58 2.02 9.17 1.46
C VAL A 58 2.85 10.05 2.40
N ARG A 59 4.01 10.53 1.97
CA ARG A 59 4.93 11.28 2.83
C ARG A 59 4.28 12.47 3.54
N PRO A 60 3.56 13.38 2.86
CA PRO A 60 2.89 14.49 3.55
C PRO A 60 1.87 14.03 4.58
N TYR A 61 1.12 13.00 4.27
CA TYR A 61 0.13 12.42 5.19
C TYR A 61 0.81 11.87 6.44
N LEU A 62 1.89 11.10 6.26
CA LEU A 62 2.65 10.53 7.36
C LEU A 62 3.22 11.63 8.27
N ALA A 63 3.76 12.70 7.68
CA ALA A 63 4.29 13.83 8.43
C ALA A 63 3.18 14.54 9.22
N GLU A 64 2.04 14.79 8.61
CA GLU A 64 0.89 15.43 9.27
C GLU A 64 0.37 14.60 10.44
N GLN A 65 0.24 13.29 10.25
CA GLN A 65 -0.23 12.40 11.31
C GLN A 65 0.76 12.39 12.49
N ALA A 66 2.05 12.46 12.22
CA ALA A 66 3.07 12.54 13.28
C ALA A 66 2.90 13.81 14.11
N THR A 67 2.58 14.96 13.52
CA THR A 67 2.34 16.21 14.26
C THR A 67 1.11 16.11 15.16
N GLN A 68 0.17 15.22 14.84
CA GLN A 68 -1.04 14.98 15.63
C GLN A 68 -0.86 13.87 16.68
N GLY A 69 0.36 13.36 16.83
CA GLY A 69 0.66 12.32 17.82
C GLY A 69 0.34 10.90 17.35
N VAL A 70 0.02 10.69 16.08
CA VAL A 70 -0.21 9.36 15.53
C VAL A 70 1.14 8.69 15.27
N SER A 71 1.30 7.44 15.76
CA SER A 71 2.56 6.72 15.58
C SER A 71 2.80 6.38 14.12
N ALA A 72 4.07 6.34 13.71
CA ALA A 72 4.44 5.92 12.36
C ALA A 72 3.93 4.51 12.05
N ARG A 73 3.96 3.61 13.03
CA ARG A 73 3.44 2.24 12.86
C ARG A 73 1.99 2.22 12.42
N ALA A 74 1.16 3.10 12.99
CA ALA A 74 -0.26 3.14 12.69
C ALA A 74 -0.55 3.46 11.21
N VAL A 75 0.33 4.22 10.57
CA VAL A 75 0.25 4.54 9.14
C VAL A 75 0.96 3.49 8.29
N LEU A 76 2.22 3.20 8.63
CA LEU A 76 3.09 2.34 7.81
C LEU A 76 2.63 0.89 7.74
N ARG A 77 1.88 0.41 8.73
CA ARG A 77 1.33 -0.96 8.69
C ARG A 77 0.46 -1.21 7.46
N HIS A 78 -0.14 -0.17 6.91
CA HIS A 78 -0.98 -0.30 5.72
C HIS A 78 -0.16 -0.43 4.42
N LEU A 79 1.14 -0.23 4.48
CA LEU A 79 2.04 -0.29 3.33
C LEU A 79 2.87 -1.58 3.30
N LEU A 80 2.69 -2.48 4.26
CA LEU A 80 3.52 -3.68 4.37
C LEU A 80 3.52 -4.53 3.09
N GLY A 81 2.38 -4.63 2.43
CA GLY A 81 2.23 -5.43 1.22
C GLY A 81 2.54 -4.70 -0.09
N LEU A 82 2.97 -3.43 -0.04
CA LEU A 82 3.14 -2.61 -1.25
C LEU A 82 4.09 -3.23 -2.27
N PHE A 83 5.11 -3.91 -1.82
CA PHE A 83 6.12 -4.54 -2.68
C PHE A 83 5.98 -6.06 -2.78
N ASN A 84 4.85 -6.64 -2.36
CA ASN A 84 4.64 -8.07 -2.40
C ASN A 84 4.90 -8.64 -3.80
N GLY A 85 5.64 -9.76 -3.85
CA GLY A 85 6.01 -10.40 -5.10
C GLY A 85 7.25 -9.83 -5.77
N LEU A 86 7.84 -8.76 -5.23
CA LEU A 86 9.02 -8.11 -5.80
C LEU A 86 10.27 -8.38 -4.96
N PRO A 87 11.47 -8.30 -5.56
CA PRO A 87 12.72 -8.39 -4.80
C PRO A 87 12.78 -7.35 -3.69
N GLY A 88 13.20 -7.76 -2.50
CA GLY A 88 13.29 -6.86 -1.35
C GLY A 88 12.01 -6.73 -0.52
N ALA A 89 10.90 -7.35 -0.93
CA ALA A 89 9.63 -7.25 -0.22
C ALA A 89 9.73 -7.67 1.25
N ARG A 90 10.50 -8.72 1.55
CA ARG A 90 10.70 -9.20 2.92
C ARG A 90 11.43 -8.17 3.78
N VAL A 91 12.46 -7.55 3.24
CA VAL A 91 13.22 -6.49 3.93
C VAL A 91 12.34 -5.28 4.18
N TRP A 92 11.54 -4.89 3.21
CA TRP A 92 10.54 -3.83 3.34
C TRP A 92 9.60 -4.09 4.52
N ARG A 93 8.95 -5.24 4.52
CA ARG A 93 7.99 -5.59 5.59
C ARG A 93 8.67 -5.65 6.95
N ARG A 94 9.83 -6.26 7.02
CA ARG A 94 10.56 -6.39 8.29
C ARG A 94 10.93 -5.03 8.85
N THR A 95 11.46 -4.13 8.02
CA THR A 95 11.89 -2.80 8.46
C THR A 95 10.71 -1.98 8.96
N LEU A 96 9.59 -1.97 8.22
CA LEU A 96 8.39 -1.22 8.62
C LEU A 96 7.74 -1.75 9.90
N SER A 97 8.03 -2.99 10.28
CA SER A 97 7.45 -3.63 11.46
C SER A 97 8.40 -3.68 12.64
N ASP A 98 9.66 -3.30 12.46
CA ASP A 98 10.68 -3.42 13.50
C ASP A 98 10.53 -2.30 14.54
N SER A 99 10.25 -2.70 15.78
CA SER A 99 10.02 -1.75 16.87
C SER A 99 11.20 -0.84 17.14
N ALA A 100 12.43 -1.38 17.06
CA ALA A 100 13.63 -0.58 17.29
C ALA A 100 13.80 0.47 16.20
N THR A 101 13.59 0.11 14.93
CA THR A 101 13.67 1.03 13.81
C THR A 101 12.59 2.11 13.92
N LEU A 102 11.37 1.73 14.23
CA LEU A 102 10.26 2.67 14.38
C LEU A 102 10.50 3.66 15.53
N SER A 103 11.08 3.19 16.64
CA SER A 103 11.43 4.07 17.77
C SER A 103 12.55 5.02 17.43
N ALA A 104 13.57 4.55 16.69
CA ALA A 104 14.73 5.36 16.34
C ALA A 104 14.42 6.40 15.25
N TYR A 105 13.63 6.03 14.26
CA TYR A 105 13.43 6.86 13.06
C TYR A 105 12.03 7.46 12.92
N GLY A 106 11.03 6.95 13.64
CA GLY A 106 9.65 7.43 13.48
C GLY A 106 9.18 7.42 12.03
N PRO A 107 8.65 8.54 11.50
CA PRO A 107 8.23 8.63 10.10
C PRO A 107 9.34 8.32 9.09
N ALA A 108 10.59 8.59 9.42
CA ALA A 108 11.73 8.30 8.56
C ALA A 108 12.02 6.79 8.43
N THR A 109 11.30 5.94 9.16
CA THR A 109 11.35 4.49 8.98
C THR A 109 11.01 4.11 7.53
N LEU A 110 10.13 4.88 6.89
CA LEU A 110 9.78 4.70 5.48
C LEU A 110 11.03 4.77 4.60
N ASP A 111 11.87 5.78 4.81
CA ASP A 111 13.11 5.95 4.05
C ASP A 111 14.13 4.86 4.37
N GLN A 112 14.19 4.42 5.63
CA GLN A 112 15.05 3.31 6.02
C GLN A 112 14.64 2.03 5.31
N ALA A 113 13.35 1.76 5.22
CA ALA A 113 12.84 0.57 4.54
C ALA A 113 13.18 0.59 3.06
N LEU A 114 13.01 1.73 2.39
CA LEU A 114 13.38 1.89 0.99
C LEU A 114 14.88 1.67 0.77
N ALA A 115 15.70 2.30 1.57
CA ALA A 115 17.15 2.20 1.45
C ALA A 115 17.63 0.75 1.65
N ARG A 116 17.09 0.05 2.64
CA ARG A 116 17.46 -1.35 2.93
C ARG A 116 16.98 -2.28 1.84
N MET A 117 15.77 -2.05 1.32
CA MET A 117 15.21 -2.86 0.24
C MET A 117 16.04 -2.76 -1.04
N LEU A 118 16.52 -1.56 -1.38
CA LEU A 118 17.30 -1.34 -2.59
C LEU A 118 18.71 -1.93 -2.54
N ARG A 119 19.17 -2.36 -1.37
CA ARG A 119 20.46 -3.03 -1.19
C ARG A 119 20.40 -4.54 -1.40
N VAL A 120 19.23 -5.09 -1.57
CA VAL A 120 19.01 -6.53 -1.72
C VAL A 120 19.25 -6.98 -3.15
#